data_33433ec9317383b1f57fb1ed1bb42e0c
#
_entry.id   33433ec9317383b1f57fb1ed1bb42e0c
#
_cell.length_a   1.000
_cell.length_b   1.000
_cell.length_c   1.000
_cell.angle_alpha   90.00
_cell.angle_beta   90.00
_cell.angle_gamma   90.00
#
_symmetry.space_group_name_H-M   'P 1'
#
loop_
_entity.id
_entity.type
_entity.pdbx_description
1 polymer ?
#
loop_
_entity_poly.entity_id
_entity_poly.type
_entity_poly.pdbx_seq_one_letter_code
_entity_poly.pdbx_strand_id
1 'polypeptide(L)'
;EFLQVIQNRRTIYELSKKPILADDALVQYIRQLVKEAPSSFNVQSSRVVVLLGDQHSKYWNEIVPRAVSASVSDEALETMRPKLQNFAKAYGTILFFEDEKLIKTQQEQFPMFASGFPTWSLHASGMAQIYTWTGLEAVGYGANLQHYGNLTGEMLKKEYSLPESYRIQSEMVSVS
;
A
#
# COMPACT_ATOMS: atom_id res chain seq x y z
N GLU A 1 3.70 15.54 21.06
CA GLU A 1 3.40 15.71 19.62
C GLU A 1 3.68 14.44 18.81
N PHE A 2 4.93 14.12 18.45
CA PHE A 2 5.23 12.92 17.64
C PHE A 2 4.79 11.60 18.31
N LEU A 3 5.12 11.42 19.59
CA LEU A 3 4.69 10.24 20.35
C LEU A 3 3.16 10.12 20.43
N GLN A 4 2.45 11.24 20.52
CA GLN A 4 0.99 11.26 20.55
C GLN A 4 0.39 10.75 19.24
N VAL A 5 0.96 11.13 18.09
CA VAL A 5 0.52 10.63 16.78
C VAL A 5 0.71 9.10 16.69
N ILE A 6 1.86 8.59 17.16
CA ILE A 6 2.12 7.14 17.20
C ILE A 6 1.09 6.43 18.10
N GLN A 7 0.78 7.00 19.27
CA GLN A 7 -0.19 6.44 20.21
C GLN A 7 -1.64 6.48 19.68
N ASN A 8 -2.00 7.52 18.94
CA ASN A 8 -3.32 7.69 18.36
C ASN A 8 -3.55 6.78 17.15
N ARG A 9 -2.48 6.55 16.35
CA ARG A 9 -2.57 5.68 15.17
C ARG A 9 -3.09 4.30 15.57
N ARG A 10 -4.25 3.95 15.06
CA ARG A 10 -4.89 2.65 15.27
C ARG A 10 -5.34 2.09 13.93
N THR A 11 -5.65 0.80 13.89
CA THR A 11 -6.37 0.19 12.77
C THR A 11 -7.82 0.63 12.84
N ILE A 12 -8.27 1.36 11.83
CA ILE A 12 -9.65 1.85 11.71
C ILE A 12 -10.31 1.15 10.51
N TYR A 13 -11.41 0.43 10.75
CA TYR A 13 -12.15 -0.28 9.70
C TYR A 13 -13.38 0.47 9.22
N GLU A 14 -14.00 1.26 10.10
CA GLU A 14 -15.16 2.10 9.75
C GLU A 14 -14.68 3.41 9.15
N LEU A 15 -14.40 3.38 7.86
CA LEU A 15 -13.90 4.52 7.10
C LEU A 15 -15.01 5.14 6.24
N SER A 16 -14.98 6.46 6.07
CA SER A 16 -15.94 7.21 5.27
C SER A 16 -15.35 7.70 3.94
N LYS A 17 -16.17 8.22 3.03
CA LYS A 17 -15.71 8.83 1.77
C LYS A 17 -15.44 10.34 1.89
N LYS A 18 -15.21 10.85 3.08
CA LYS A 18 -15.07 12.30 3.28
C LYS A 18 -13.61 12.72 3.32
N PRO A 19 -13.05 13.27 2.24
CA PRO A 19 -11.66 13.69 2.22
C PRO A 19 -11.41 14.88 3.15
N ILE A 20 -10.26 14.92 3.81
CA ILE A 20 -9.78 16.05 4.61
C ILE A 20 -8.97 16.99 3.74
N LEU A 21 -8.15 16.47 2.86
CA LEU A 21 -7.33 17.20 1.91
C LEU A 21 -7.88 17.03 0.49
N ALA A 22 -7.64 18.02 -0.38
CA ALA A 22 -7.86 17.85 -1.82
C ALA A 22 -6.94 16.73 -2.36
N ASP A 23 -7.37 16.04 -3.41
CA ASP A 23 -6.68 14.87 -3.98
C ASP A 23 -5.20 15.13 -4.27
N ASP A 24 -4.90 16.22 -4.97
CA ASP A 24 -3.52 16.58 -5.30
C ASP A 24 -2.67 16.85 -4.06
N ALA A 25 -3.24 17.49 -3.05
CA ALA A 25 -2.55 17.75 -1.78
C ALA A 25 -2.28 16.44 -1.02
N LEU A 26 -3.26 15.53 -0.98
CA LEU A 26 -3.10 14.21 -0.37
C LEU A 26 -2.02 13.40 -1.08
N VAL A 27 -2.05 13.33 -2.40
CA VAL A 27 -1.05 12.61 -3.21
C VAL A 27 0.35 13.17 -2.98
N GLN A 28 0.51 14.51 -2.99
CA GLN A 28 1.80 15.14 -2.72
C GLN A 28 2.30 14.88 -1.29
N TYR A 29 1.41 14.89 -0.32
CA TYR A 29 1.74 14.58 1.07
C TYR A 29 2.23 13.13 1.22
N ILE A 30 1.49 12.16 0.68
CA ILE A 30 1.90 10.75 0.67
C ILE A 30 3.26 10.57 -0.03
N ARG A 31 3.45 11.21 -1.18
CA ARG A 31 4.72 11.19 -1.92
C ARG A 31 5.89 11.68 -1.07
N GLN A 32 5.70 12.76 -0.31
CA GLN A 32 6.73 13.29 0.56
C GLN A 32 7.06 12.32 1.71
N LEU A 33 6.05 11.75 2.37
CA LEU A 33 6.25 10.75 3.44
C LEU A 33 7.05 9.53 2.97
N VAL A 34 6.72 9.00 1.81
CA VAL A 34 7.43 7.85 1.22
C VAL A 34 8.86 8.22 0.82
N LYS A 35 9.07 9.43 0.31
CA LYS A 35 10.40 9.93 -0.07
C LYS A 35 11.34 10.07 1.14
N GLU A 36 10.81 10.44 2.29
CA GLU A 36 11.60 10.59 3.52
C GLU A 36 11.85 9.26 4.25
N ALA A 37 11.21 8.16 3.83
CA ALA A 37 11.43 6.86 4.44
C ALA A 37 12.84 6.33 4.11
N PRO A 38 13.62 5.92 5.13
CA PRO A 38 14.97 5.44 4.89
C PRO A 38 15.00 4.05 4.26
N SER A 39 16.10 3.73 3.57
CA SER A 39 16.36 2.41 3.02
C SER A 39 17.83 2.04 3.12
N SER A 40 18.13 0.75 3.25
CA SER A 40 19.52 0.26 3.29
C SER A 40 20.26 0.67 2.04
N PHE A 41 21.49 1.18 2.20
CA PHE A 41 22.32 1.70 1.10
C PHE A 41 21.63 2.81 0.28
N ASN A 42 20.61 3.43 0.84
CA ASN A 42 19.78 4.43 0.15
C ASN A 42 19.24 3.92 -1.20
N VAL A 43 18.84 2.66 -1.24
CA VAL A 43 18.34 1.99 -2.45
C VAL A 43 17.09 2.63 -3.00
N GLN A 44 16.23 3.16 -2.13
CA GLN A 44 14.99 3.86 -2.51
C GLN A 44 14.11 3.01 -3.44
N SER A 45 13.96 1.71 -3.15
CA SER A 45 13.19 0.77 -3.98
C SER A 45 11.67 0.85 -3.77
N SER A 46 11.22 1.47 -2.68
CA SER A 46 9.79 1.60 -2.39
C SER A 46 9.06 2.48 -3.41
N ARG A 47 7.90 2.02 -3.86
CA ARG A 47 7.01 2.69 -4.80
C ARG A 47 5.59 2.67 -4.26
N VAL A 48 4.82 3.71 -4.57
CA VAL A 48 3.40 3.77 -4.22
C VAL A 48 2.54 4.10 -5.42
N VAL A 49 1.36 3.51 -5.43
CA VAL A 49 0.26 3.89 -6.31
C VAL A 49 -0.91 4.29 -5.42
N VAL A 50 -1.44 5.49 -5.64
CA VAL A 50 -2.57 6.02 -4.86
C VAL A 50 -3.83 5.92 -5.70
N LEU A 51 -4.79 5.13 -5.22
CA LEU A 51 -6.09 4.94 -5.84
C LEU A 51 -7.12 5.75 -5.08
N LEU A 52 -7.78 6.70 -5.74
CA LEU A 52 -8.83 7.54 -5.18
C LEU A 52 -10.13 7.39 -5.96
N GLY A 53 -11.26 7.68 -5.33
CA GLY A 53 -12.57 7.70 -5.97
C GLY A 53 -12.91 6.42 -6.72
N ASP A 54 -13.17 6.53 -8.02
CA ASP A 54 -13.57 5.40 -8.86
C ASP A 54 -12.48 4.32 -8.98
N GLN A 55 -11.20 4.68 -8.98
CA GLN A 55 -10.10 3.72 -9.03
C GLN A 55 -10.02 2.90 -7.72
N HIS A 56 -10.21 3.55 -6.58
CA HIS A 56 -10.34 2.86 -5.30
C HIS A 56 -11.55 1.91 -5.29
N SER A 57 -12.71 2.38 -5.73
CA SER A 57 -13.93 1.59 -5.80
C SER A 57 -13.78 0.39 -6.74
N LYS A 58 -13.15 0.57 -7.90
CA LYS A 58 -12.83 -0.50 -8.85
C LYS A 58 -11.91 -1.56 -8.23
N TYR A 59 -10.90 -1.14 -7.48
CA TYR A 59 -9.98 -2.07 -6.83
C TYR A 59 -10.71 -3.04 -5.89
N TRP A 60 -11.54 -2.52 -4.98
CA TRP A 60 -12.21 -3.33 -3.96
C TRP A 60 -13.48 -4.03 -4.42
N ASN A 61 -14.18 -3.53 -5.44
CA ASN A 61 -15.41 -4.13 -5.95
C ASN A 61 -15.18 -5.07 -7.15
N GLU A 62 -14.09 -4.93 -7.90
CA GLU A 62 -13.85 -5.71 -9.11
C GLU A 62 -12.53 -6.49 -9.06
N ILE A 63 -11.39 -5.81 -8.85
CA ILE A 63 -10.06 -6.43 -8.96
C ILE A 63 -9.84 -7.45 -7.85
N VAL A 64 -10.03 -7.07 -6.59
CA VAL A 64 -9.84 -7.97 -5.45
C VAL A 64 -10.80 -9.16 -5.49
N PRO A 65 -12.14 -8.99 -5.65
CA PRO A 65 -13.05 -10.11 -5.75
C PRO A 65 -12.72 -11.07 -6.88
N ARG A 66 -12.35 -10.56 -8.06
CA ARG A 66 -11.93 -11.38 -9.20
C ARG A 66 -10.64 -12.16 -8.92
N ALA A 67 -9.66 -11.56 -8.26
CA ALA A 67 -8.42 -12.24 -7.88
C ALA A 67 -8.66 -13.30 -6.80
N VAL A 68 -9.50 -13.01 -5.82
CA VAL A 68 -9.86 -13.94 -4.75
C VAL A 68 -10.66 -15.12 -5.29
N SER A 69 -11.63 -14.90 -6.18
CA SER A 69 -12.46 -15.97 -6.76
C SER A 69 -11.65 -17.01 -7.53
N ALA A 70 -10.47 -16.66 -8.03
CA ALA A 70 -9.56 -17.61 -8.67
C ALA A 70 -8.84 -18.55 -7.67
N SER A 71 -8.91 -18.26 -6.37
CA SER A 71 -8.11 -18.93 -5.32
C SER A 71 -8.94 -19.55 -4.20
N VAL A 72 -10.22 -19.22 -4.10
CA VAL A 72 -11.13 -19.70 -3.05
C VAL A 72 -12.44 -20.20 -3.64
N SER A 73 -13.23 -20.96 -2.85
CA SER A 73 -14.59 -21.37 -3.23
C SER A 73 -15.55 -20.17 -3.25
N ASP A 74 -16.65 -20.31 -4.00
CA ASP A 74 -17.71 -19.28 -4.06
C ASP A 74 -18.28 -18.97 -2.65
N GLU A 75 -18.45 -19.98 -1.81
CA GLU A 75 -18.90 -19.82 -0.42
C GLU A 75 -17.92 -18.98 0.41
N ALA A 76 -16.62 -19.24 0.28
CA ALA A 76 -15.58 -18.45 0.95
C ALA A 76 -15.55 -17.00 0.46
N LEU A 77 -15.70 -16.80 -0.86
CA LEU A 77 -15.80 -15.46 -1.46
C LEU A 77 -17.00 -14.70 -0.91
N GLU A 78 -18.18 -15.33 -0.84
CA GLU A 78 -19.39 -14.69 -0.29
C GLU A 78 -19.19 -14.28 1.18
N THR A 79 -18.50 -15.11 1.97
CA THR A 79 -18.13 -14.77 3.36
C THR A 79 -17.20 -13.55 3.46
N MET A 80 -16.30 -13.36 2.48
CA MET A 80 -15.38 -12.23 2.42
C MET A 80 -16.02 -10.94 1.88
N ARG A 81 -17.06 -11.06 1.08
CA ARG A 81 -17.69 -9.94 0.35
C ARG A 81 -18.06 -8.75 1.23
N PRO A 82 -18.71 -8.92 2.42
CA PRO A 82 -19.02 -7.78 3.29
C PRO A 82 -17.79 -6.98 3.72
N LYS A 83 -16.66 -7.68 3.97
CA LYS A 83 -15.39 -7.05 4.34
C LYS A 83 -14.82 -6.24 3.17
N LEU A 84 -14.82 -6.80 1.95
CA LEU A 84 -14.35 -6.12 0.75
C LEU A 84 -15.21 -4.89 0.43
N GLN A 85 -16.54 -5.02 0.56
CA GLN A 85 -17.47 -3.89 0.41
C GLN A 85 -17.24 -2.80 1.46
N ASN A 86 -16.84 -3.18 2.68
CA ASN A 86 -16.51 -2.21 3.71
C ASN A 86 -15.25 -1.40 3.33
N PHE A 87 -14.22 -2.05 2.79
CA PHE A 87 -13.05 -1.33 2.27
C PHE A 87 -13.41 -0.39 1.11
N ALA A 88 -14.30 -0.82 0.21
CA ALA A 88 -14.77 0.01 -0.90
C ALA A 88 -15.52 1.29 -0.47
N LYS A 89 -15.98 1.37 0.79
CA LYS A 89 -16.62 2.58 1.34
C LYS A 89 -15.63 3.67 1.71
N ALA A 90 -14.36 3.35 1.83
CA ALA A 90 -13.31 4.32 2.13
C ALA A 90 -13.08 5.27 0.94
N TYR A 91 -12.24 6.28 1.13
CA TYR A 91 -11.96 7.27 0.10
C TYR A 91 -10.85 6.84 -0.84
N GLY A 92 -9.82 6.18 -0.32
CA GLY A 92 -8.66 5.80 -1.10
C GLY A 92 -7.95 4.56 -0.60
N THR A 93 -7.06 4.05 -1.45
CA THR A 93 -6.12 2.98 -1.14
C THR A 93 -4.74 3.36 -1.62
N ILE A 94 -3.75 3.18 -0.77
CA ILE A 94 -2.34 3.33 -1.11
C ILE A 94 -1.76 1.93 -1.27
N LEU A 95 -1.31 1.61 -2.48
CA LEU A 95 -0.65 0.35 -2.80
C LEU A 95 0.85 0.54 -2.65
N PHE A 96 1.49 -0.27 -1.81
CA PHE A 96 2.93 -0.24 -1.59
C PHE A 96 3.62 -1.34 -2.39
N PHE A 97 4.62 -0.97 -3.15
CA PHE A 97 5.45 -1.88 -3.95
C PHE A 97 6.92 -1.73 -3.61
N GLU A 98 7.69 -2.80 -3.83
CA GLU A 98 9.14 -2.76 -3.94
C GLU A 98 9.56 -2.99 -5.39
N ASP A 99 10.51 -2.19 -5.88
CA ASP A 99 11.08 -2.34 -7.23
C ASP A 99 12.23 -3.36 -7.20
N GLU A 100 11.93 -4.60 -7.57
CA GLU A 100 12.91 -5.71 -7.58
C GLU A 100 14.09 -5.46 -8.52
N LYS A 101 13.94 -4.61 -9.54
CA LYS A 101 15.05 -4.26 -10.44
C LYS A 101 16.14 -3.48 -9.68
N LEU A 102 15.74 -2.52 -8.84
CA LEU A 102 16.69 -1.77 -8.03
C LEU A 102 17.37 -2.66 -6.99
N ILE A 103 16.62 -3.57 -6.38
CA ILE A 103 17.16 -4.53 -5.41
C ILE A 103 18.23 -5.42 -6.08
N LYS A 104 17.94 -5.96 -7.27
CA LYS A 104 18.92 -6.75 -8.04
C LYS A 104 20.16 -5.94 -8.42
N THR A 105 19.99 -4.70 -8.86
CA THR A 105 21.12 -3.81 -9.15
C THR A 105 22.03 -3.65 -7.94
N GLN A 106 21.46 -3.50 -6.74
CA GLN A 106 22.27 -3.40 -5.51
C GLN A 106 22.97 -4.72 -5.16
N GLN A 107 22.31 -5.86 -5.36
CA GLN A 107 22.92 -7.17 -5.16
C GLN A 107 24.15 -7.37 -6.08
N GLU A 108 24.05 -6.93 -7.33
CA GLU A 108 25.15 -6.98 -8.30
C GLU A 108 26.30 -6.02 -7.92
N GLN A 109 25.95 -4.81 -7.48
CA GLN A 109 26.92 -3.78 -7.09
C GLN A 109 27.65 -4.11 -5.79
N PHE A 110 27.00 -4.80 -4.87
CA PHE A 110 27.53 -5.15 -3.55
C PHE A 110 27.39 -6.66 -3.27
N PRO A 111 28.18 -7.52 -3.97
CA PRO A 111 28.04 -8.99 -3.89
C PRO A 111 28.19 -9.55 -2.48
N MET A 112 29.04 -8.94 -1.65
CA MET A 112 29.26 -9.34 -0.26
C MET A 112 27.98 -9.26 0.58
N PHE A 113 27.07 -8.35 0.25
CA PHE A 113 25.83 -8.10 0.96
C PHE A 113 24.59 -8.56 0.18
N ALA A 114 24.78 -9.20 -0.98
CA ALA A 114 23.69 -9.52 -1.91
C ALA A 114 22.53 -10.28 -1.27
N SER A 115 22.78 -11.21 -0.38
CA SER A 115 21.76 -12.00 0.32
C SER A 115 20.89 -11.17 1.29
N GLY A 116 21.37 -10.02 1.76
CA GLY A 116 20.68 -9.15 2.70
C GLY A 116 19.63 -8.23 2.04
N PHE A 117 19.88 -7.79 0.79
CA PHE A 117 19.04 -6.78 0.13
C PHE A 117 17.55 -7.12 0.03
N PRO A 118 17.12 -8.37 -0.25
CA PRO A 118 15.71 -8.72 -0.26
C PRO A 118 15.04 -8.50 1.10
N THR A 119 15.70 -8.89 2.18
CA THR A 119 15.19 -8.67 3.55
C THR A 119 15.18 -7.18 3.91
N TRP A 120 16.23 -6.47 3.58
CA TRP A 120 16.34 -5.03 3.88
C TRP A 120 15.35 -4.19 3.09
N SER A 121 14.96 -4.61 1.88
CA SER A 121 13.89 -3.94 1.14
C SER A 121 12.53 -4.09 1.83
N LEU A 122 12.24 -5.25 2.45
CA LEU A 122 11.03 -5.43 3.24
C LEU A 122 11.04 -4.55 4.51
N HIS A 123 12.21 -4.37 5.15
CA HIS A 123 12.34 -3.42 6.27
C HIS A 123 12.06 -1.99 5.78
N ALA A 124 12.62 -1.58 4.64
CA ALA A 124 12.39 -0.26 4.05
C ALA A 124 10.90 -0.06 3.70
N SER A 125 10.25 -1.08 3.12
CA SER A 125 8.81 -1.06 2.86
C SER A 125 8.00 -0.85 4.14
N GLY A 126 8.32 -1.56 5.22
CA GLY A 126 7.67 -1.37 6.52
C GLY A 126 7.84 0.04 7.08
N MET A 127 9.04 0.63 6.91
CA MET A 127 9.29 2.02 7.30
C MET A 127 8.49 3.02 6.46
N ALA A 128 8.39 2.83 5.15
CA ALA A 128 7.56 3.66 4.29
C ALA A 128 6.07 3.55 4.64
N GLN A 129 5.59 2.35 4.95
CA GLN A 129 4.22 2.10 5.38
C GLN A 129 3.90 2.81 6.70
N ILE A 130 4.77 2.69 7.71
CA ILE A 130 4.50 3.34 9.00
C ILE A 130 4.66 4.87 8.93
N TYR A 131 5.57 5.40 8.12
CA TYR A 131 5.66 6.85 7.88
C TYR A 131 4.38 7.37 7.24
N THR A 132 3.86 6.65 6.23
CA THR A 132 2.61 7.02 5.58
C THR A 132 1.43 6.94 6.55
N TRP A 133 1.32 5.86 7.32
CA TRP A 133 0.21 5.67 8.26
C TRP A 133 0.22 6.71 9.38
N THR A 134 1.36 6.96 10.00
CA THR A 134 1.47 7.98 11.05
C THR A 134 1.32 9.40 10.49
N GLY A 135 1.80 9.65 9.28
CA GLY A 135 1.59 10.93 8.60
C GLY A 135 0.11 11.18 8.30
N LEU A 136 -0.62 10.18 7.82
CA LEU A 136 -2.07 10.26 7.62
C LEU A 136 -2.80 10.53 8.93
N GLU A 137 -2.47 9.82 10.01
CA GLU A 137 -3.03 10.07 11.34
C GLU A 137 -2.78 11.51 11.81
N ALA A 138 -1.58 12.05 11.57
CA ALA A 138 -1.23 13.41 11.96
C ALA A 138 -2.10 14.50 11.32
N VAL A 139 -2.71 14.20 10.16
CA VAL A 139 -3.62 15.10 9.46
C VAL A 139 -5.08 14.66 9.55
N GLY A 140 -5.38 13.71 10.44
CA GLY A 140 -6.74 13.30 10.81
C GLY A 140 -7.32 12.15 9.99
N TYR A 141 -6.53 11.47 9.14
CA TYR A 141 -6.99 10.30 8.40
C TYR A 141 -6.87 9.01 9.24
N GLY A 142 -7.95 8.23 9.30
CA GLY A 142 -7.90 6.85 9.75
C GLY A 142 -7.43 5.91 8.61
N ALA A 143 -6.82 4.78 8.98
CA ALA A 143 -6.43 3.77 7.99
C ALA A 143 -6.37 2.36 8.57
N ASN A 144 -6.37 1.37 7.67
CA ASN A 144 -6.03 -0.02 7.97
C ASN A 144 -5.13 -0.61 6.88
N LEU A 145 -4.33 -1.60 7.25
CA LEU A 145 -3.41 -2.27 6.33
C LEU A 145 -3.96 -3.64 5.95
N GLN A 146 -3.95 -3.95 4.65
CA GLN A 146 -4.42 -5.20 4.08
C GLN A 146 -3.33 -5.86 3.22
N HIS A 147 -3.47 -7.16 2.91
CA HIS A 147 -2.46 -7.95 2.21
C HIS A 147 -3.10 -8.91 1.18
N TYR A 148 -3.70 -8.34 0.14
CA TYR A 148 -4.26 -9.09 -0.99
C TYR A 148 -3.29 -9.18 -2.18
N GLY A 149 -2.11 -8.55 -2.07
CA GLY A 149 -1.17 -8.35 -3.15
C GLY A 149 -0.65 -9.62 -3.81
N ASN A 150 -0.53 -10.72 -3.06
CA ASN A 150 -0.18 -12.02 -3.62
C ASN A 150 -1.21 -12.54 -4.64
N LEU A 151 -2.45 -12.08 -4.56
CA LEU A 151 -3.52 -12.44 -5.50
C LEU A 151 -3.73 -11.39 -6.59
N THR A 152 -3.52 -10.10 -6.27
CA THR A 152 -3.86 -8.98 -7.15
C THR A 152 -2.68 -8.44 -7.96
N GLY A 153 -1.44 -8.77 -7.59
CA GLY A 153 -0.23 -8.11 -8.12
C GLY A 153 -0.13 -8.09 -9.64
N GLU A 154 -0.36 -9.23 -10.31
CA GLU A 154 -0.31 -9.30 -11.78
C GLU A 154 -1.46 -8.52 -12.44
N MET A 155 -2.64 -8.52 -11.83
CA MET A 155 -3.78 -7.76 -12.33
C MET A 155 -3.52 -6.26 -12.21
N LEU A 156 -2.91 -5.81 -11.09
CA LEU A 156 -2.53 -4.42 -10.87
C LEU A 156 -1.51 -3.93 -11.89
N LYS A 157 -0.45 -4.72 -12.15
CA LYS A 157 0.56 -4.38 -13.15
C LYS A 157 -0.09 -4.16 -14.52
N LYS A 158 -0.98 -5.05 -14.92
CA LYS A 158 -1.70 -4.96 -16.20
C LYS A 158 -2.67 -3.79 -16.23
N GLU A 159 -3.47 -3.61 -15.19
CA GLU A 159 -4.51 -2.57 -15.11
C GLU A 159 -3.92 -1.15 -15.17
N TYR A 160 -2.83 -0.94 -14.41
CA TYR A 160 -2.22 0.38 -14.27
C TYR A 160 -0.92 0.53 -15.07
N SER A 161 -0.60 -0.40 -15.98
CA SER A 161 0.64 -0.38 -16.79
C SER A 161 1.89 -0.20 -15.94
N LEU A 162 1.97 -0.90 -14.80
CA LEU A 162 3.11 -0.83 -13.89
C LEU A 162 4.27 -1.68 -14.41
N PRO A 163 5.53 -1.31 -14.08
CA PRO A 163 6.69 -2.13 -14.40
C PRO A 163 6.58 -3.55 -13.87
N GLU A 164 7.07 -4.53 -14.64
CA GLU A 164 7.11 -5.94 -14.23
C GLU A 164 7.92 -6.17 -12.94
N SER A 165 8.90 -5.29 -12.69
CA SER A 165 9.75 -5.34 -11.49
C SER A 165 9.05 -4.89 -10.20
N TYR A 166 7.82 -4.36 -10.29
CA TYR A 166 7.08 -3.92 -9.10
C TYR A 166 6.41 -5.11 -8.44
N ARG A 167 6.77 -5.34 -7.18
CA ARG A 167 6.16 -6.36 -6.33
C ARG A 167 5.35 -5.69 -5.23
N ILE A 168 4.05 -5.92 -5.21
CA ILE A 168 3.17 -5.37 -4.17
C ILE A 168 3.48 -5.99 -2.80
N GLN A 169 3.49 -5.16 -1.77
CA GLN A 169 3.74 -5.56 -0.38
C GLN A 169 2.47 -5.47 0.47
N SER A 170 1.70 -4.41 0.29
CA SER A 170 0.49 -4.19 1.08
C SER A 170 -0.43 -3.15 0.46
N GLU A 171 -1.66 -3.10 0.96
CA GLU A 171 -2.67 -2.09 0.66
C GLU A 171 -3.05 -1.36 1.93
N MET A 172 -2.93 -0.04 1.94
CA MET A 172 -3.41 0.80 3.03
C MET A 172 -4.72 1.47 2.61
N VAL A 173 -5.82 0.99 3.16
CA VAL A 173 -7.14 1.61 2.99
C VAL A 173 -7.24 2.78 3.94
N SER A 174 -7.53 3.97 3.43
CA SER A 174 -7.53 5.17 4.25
C SER A 174 -8.72 6.07 4.00
N VAL A 175 -9.23 6.67 5.09
CA VAL A 175 -9.94 7.95 5.15
C VAL A 175 -10.42 8.30 6.56
N SER A 176 -10.94 9.51 6.71
CA SER A 176 -11.53 10.06 7.93
C SER A 176 -12.90 9.48 8.24
#